data_df64e2a4b656fb3c6021965eac0362d2
#
_entry.id   df64e2a4b656fb3c6021965eac0362d2
#
_cell.length_a   1.000
_cell.length_b   1.000
_cell.length_c   1.000
_cell.angle_alpha   90.00
_cell.angle_beta   90.00
_cell.angle_gamma   90.00
#
_symmetry.space_group_name_H-M   'P 1'
#
loop_
_entity.id
_entity.type
_entity.pdbx_description
1 polymer ?
#
loop_
_entity_poly.entity_id
_entity_poly.type
_entity_poly.pdbx_seq_one_letter_code
_entity_poly.pdbx_strand_id
1 'polypeptide(L)'
;MPMQVNITTKVNSQSIRRETYNGREHLVLPSYTLPANVVMNGGLYTQEQIDAHYQGLEGTLAPLGHPQVNGQFVSAFSPEGINAGHIGAWNRNVKKSGNRIYLEKWVDVSKAEESPGGRELLERVAAIERGDDVPPIHTSVAAFLDQLEPNEQQRATGADWVAKIHSMDHDAILLHEVGAATPEQGVGL
;
A
#
# COMPACT_ATOMS: atom_id res chain seq x y z
N MET A 1 -4.11 7.59 29.86
CA MET A 1 -4.20 7.82 28.41
C MET A 1 -2.97 7.16 27.80
N PRO A 2 -3.09 6.21 26.87
CA PRO A 2 -1.93 5.68 26.20
C PRO A 2 -1.30 6.80 25.36
N MET A 3 0.00 7.01 25.55
CA MET A 3 0.80 7.97 24.81
C MET A 3 1.02 7.40 23.41
N GLN A 4 0.47 8.06 22.39
CA GLN A 4 0.67 7.68 20.99
C GLN A 4 2.12 8.01 20.62
N VAL A 5 2.97 7.00 20.54
CA VAL A 5 4.36 7.17 20.12
C VAL A 5 4.40 6.87 18.62
N ASN A 6 4.65 7.87 17.81
CA ASN A 6 4.90 7.74 16.36
C ASN A 6 6.27 7.06 16.13
N ILE A 7 6.34 5.76 16.41
CA ILE A 7 7.56 4.96 16.20
C ILE A 7 7.76 4.64 14.71
N THR A 8 6.71 4.70 13.91
CA THR A 8 6.68 4.25 12.50
C THR A 8 7.53 5.10 11.58
N THR A 9 7.59 6.42 11.76
CA THR A 9 8.40 7.30 10.90
C THR A 9 9.91 7.09 11.05
N LYS A 10 10.42 6.79 12.22
CA LYS A 10 11.86 6.53 12.43
C LYS A 10 12.30 5.15 11.96
N VAL A 11 11.45 4.14 12.06
CA VAL A 11 11.76 2.77 11.62
C VAL A 11 11.79 2.69 10.09
N ASN A 12 10.87 3.37 9.40
CA ASN A 12 10.78 3.35 7.95
C ASN A 12 11.93 4.12 7.27
N SER A 13 12.36 5.26 7.80
CA SER A 13 13.47 6.02 7.23
C SER A 13 14.81 5.26 7.23
N GLN A 14 15.03 4.39 8.22
CA GLN A 14 16.25 3.57 8.31
C GLN A 14 16.27 2.39 7.33
N SER A 15 15.13 2.02 6.76
CA SER A 15 15.01 0.88 5.84
C SER A 15 14.84 1.32 4.37
N ILE A 16 14.68 2.60 4.10
CA ILE A 16 14.73 3.18 2.75
C ILE A 16 16.13 2.98 2.20
N ARG A 17 16.23 2.50 0.97
CA ARG A 17 17.50 2.28 0.31
C ARG A 17 17.45 2.64 -1.16
N ARG A 18 18.63 2.80 -1.77
CA ARG A 18 18.79 3.06 -3.19
C ARG A 18 19.42 1.85 -3.84
N GLU A 19 18.88 1.44 -4.98
CA GLU A 19 19.31 0.28 -5.74
C GLU A 19 19.47 0.67 -7.21
N THR A 20 20.45 0.06 -7.88
CA THR A 20 20.55 0.15 -9.34
C THR A 20 19.96 -1.11 -9.97
N TYR A 21 18.93 -0.95 -10.77
CA TYR A 21 18.30 -2.04 -11.51
C TYR A 21 18.18 -1.67 -12.98
N ASN A 22 18.67 -2.55 -13.86
CA ASN A 22 18.74 -2.30 -15.31
C ASN A 22 19.40 -0.95 -15.68
N GLY A 23 20.46 -0.57 -14.97
CA GLY A 23 21.18 0.68 -15.19
C GLY A 23 20.46 1.95 -14.75
N ARG A 24 19.34 1.84 -14.04
CA ARG A 24 18.53 2.97 -13.52
C ARG A 24 18.52 2.96 -12.01
N GLU A 25 18.59 4.15 -11.42
CA GLU A 25 18.46 4.32 -9.97
C GLU A 25 17.01 4.11 -9.53
N HIS A 26 16.84 3.30 -8.51
CA HIS A 26 15.55 3.08 -7.85
C HIS A 26 15.64 3.44 -6.37
N LEU A 27 14.61 4.11 -5.91
CA LEU A 27 14.34 4.27 -4.50
C LEU A 27 13.48 3.10 -4.05
N VAL A 28 13.89 2.37 -3.02
CA VAL A 28 13.17 1.20 -2.51
C VAL A 28 12.61 1.51 -1.14
N LEU A 29 11.29 1.44 -1.04
CA LEU A 29 10.50 1.76 0.15
C LEU A 29 9.87 0.47 0.70
N PRO A 30 10.44 -0.14 1.77
CA PRO A 30 9.83 -1.26 2.44
C PRO A 30 8.48 -0.88 3.05
N SER A 31 7.48 -1.74 2.86
CA SER A 31 6.10 -1.46 3.26
C SER A 31 5.43 -2.70 3.85
N TYR A 32 4.55 -2.48 4.81
CA TYR A 32 3.60 -3.49 5.29
C TYR A 32 2.19 -3.08 4.90
N THR A 33 1.40 -4.03 4.44
CA THR A 33 0.03 -3.79 3.99
C THR A 33 -0.90 -4.94 4.35
N LEU A 34 -2.20 -4.72 4.21
CA LEU A 34 -3.28 -5.69 4.33
C LEU A 34 -3.13 -6.64 5.54
N PRO A 35 -3.38 -6.16 6.76
CA PRO A 35 -3.34 -7.02 7.95
C PRO A 35 -4.48 -8.02 7.92
N ALA A 36 -4.18 -9.27 8.29
CA ALA A 36 -5.16 -10.34 8.37
C ALA A 36 -6.02 -10.24 9.62
N ASN A 37 -7.26 -10.70 9.52
CA ASN A 37 -8.24 -10.74 10.60
C ASN A 37 -8.56 -9.35 11.19
N VAL A 38 -8.44 -8.31 10.39
CA VAL A 38 -8.78 -6.94 10.73
C VAL A 38 -9.96 -6.49 9.88
N VAL A 39 -10.89 -5.77 10.50
CA VAL A 39 -12.01 -5.14 9.79
C VAL A 39 -11.56 -3.80 9.24
N MET A 40 -11.68 -3.64 7.93
CA MET A 40 -11.35 -2.40 7.21
C MET A 40 -12.50 -2.02 6.29
N ASN A 41 -12.99 -0.78 6.40
CA ASN A 41 -14.15 -0.31 5.63
C ASN A 41 -15.37 -1.26 5.73
N GLY A 42 -15.64 -1.81 6.93
CA GLY A 42 -16.71 -2.76 7.18
C GLY A 42 -16.43 -4.20 6.75
N GLY A 43 -15.35 -4.46 6.05
CA GLY A 43 -14.97 -5.78 5.54
C GLY A 43 -13.91 -6.49 6.37
N LEU A 44 -14.15 -7.78 6.66
CA LEU A 44 -13.17 -8.65 7.30
C LEU A 44 -12.32 -9.35 6.24
N TYR A 45 -11.01 -9.17 6.32
CA TYR A 45 -10.02 -9.85 5.48
C TYR A 45 -9.38 -10.98 6.28
N THR A 46 -9.79 -12.22 6.01
CA THR A 46 -9.32 -13.38 6.77
C THR A 46 -7.88 -13.78 6.39
N GLN A 47 -7.18 -14.40 7.33
CA GLN A 47 -5.83 -14.95 7.09
C GLN A 47 -5.82 -15.91 5.89
N GLU A 48 -6.84 -16.75 5.75
CA GLU A 48 -6.98 -17.69 4.63
C GLU A 48 -7.00 -16.98 3.28
N GLN A 49 -7.79 -15.93 3.14
CA GLN A 49 -7.88 -15.15 1.90
C GLN A 49 -6.56 -14.44 1.58
N ILE A 50 -5.90 -13.89 2.59
CA ILE A 50 -4.59 -13.25 2.41
C ILE A 50 -3.54 -14.28 2.01
N ASP A 51 -3.50 -15.44 2.67
CA ASP A 51 -2.56 -16.52 2.37
C ASP A 51 -2.72 -17.08 0.94
N ALA A 52 -3.95 -17.10 0.44
CA ALA A 52 -4.24 -17.57 -0.91
C ALA A 52 -3.87 -16.55 -2.01
N HIS A 53 -3.85 -15.25 -1.72
CA HIS A 53 -3.80 -14.22 -2.76
C HIS A 53 -2.64 -13.21 -2.66
N TYR A 54 -1.88 -13.16 -1.55
CA TYR A 54 -0.86 -12.12 -1.31
C TYR A 54 0.18 -12.03 -2.42
N GLN A 55 0.57 -13.16 -3.02
CA GLN A 55 1.56 -13.20 -4.11
C GLN A 55 1.09 -12.46 -5.37
N GLY A 56 -0.22 -12.28 -5.53
CA GLY A 56 -0.78 -11.51 -6.64
C GLY A 56 -0.38 -10.05 -6.65
N LEU A 57 0.20 -9.53 -5.56
CA LEU A 57 0.78 -8.17 -5.53
C LEU A 57 2.17 -8.08 -6.16
N GLU A 58 2.88 -9.21 -6.37
CA GLU A 58 4.22 -9.20 -6.97
C GLU A 58 4.17 -8.69 -8.41
N GLY A 59 4.97 -7.65 -8.70
CA GLY A 59 5.04 -7.03 -10.02
C GLY A 59 3.87 -6.11 -10.36
N THR A 60 2.93 -5.87 -9.44
CA THR A 60 1.85 -4.91 -9.66
C THR A 60 2.36 -3.47 -9.61
N LEU A 61 1.59 -2.54 -10.17
CA LEU A 61 1.86 -1.12 -10.03
C LEU A 61 1.69 -0.65 -8.58
N ALA A 62 2.49 0.35 -8.19
CA ALA A 62 2.31 1.12 -6.97
C ALA A 62 1.91 2.56 -7.34
N PRO A 63 0.65 2.79 -7.75
CA PRO A 63 0.21 4.11 -8.18
C PRO A 63 0.21 5.10 -7.03
N LEU A 64 0.28 6.38 -7.34
CA LEU A 64 0.04 7.44 -6.37
C LEU A 64 -1.48 7.68 -6.24
N GLY A 65 -2.04 7.24 -5.11
CA GLY A 65 -3.48 7.13 -4.92
C GLY A 65 -4.12 5.96 -5.67
N HIS A 66 -5.37 5.66 -5.38
CA HIS A 66 -6.15 4.72 -6.17
C HIS A 66 -6.60 5.39 -7.47
N PRO A 67 -6.28 4.82 -8.66
CA PRO A 67 -6.66 5.44 -9.93
C PRO A 67 -8.17 5.61 -10.06
N GLN A 68 -8.60 6.79 -10.49
CA GLN A 68 -10.00 7.13 -10.70
C GLN A 68 -10.21 7.81 -12.06
N VAL A 69 -11.35 7.50 -12.70
CA VAL A 69 -11.83 8.18 -13.88
C VAL A 69 -13.29 8.59 -13.64
N ASN A 70 -13.58 9.87 -13.77
CA ASN A 70 -14.92 10.43 -13.50
C ASN A 70 -15.47 10.05 -12.10
N GLY A 71 -14.58 9.99 -11.08
CA GLY A 71 -14.95 9.64 -9.70
C GLY A 71 -15.19 8.15 -9.45
N GLN A 72 -14.92 7.28 -10.41
CA GLN A 72 -15.00 5.84 -10.25
C GLN A 72 -13.61 5.22 -10.23
N PHE A 73 -13.38 4.29 -9.30
CA PHE A 73 -12.13 3.53 -9.24
C PHE A 73 -11.98 2.64 -10.48
N VAL A 74 -10.79 2.64 -11.04
CA VAL A 74 -10.40 1.80 -12.17
C VAL A 74 -9.18 0.96 -11.80
N SER A 75 -9.00 -0.18 -12.48
CA SER A 75 -7.80 -1.00 -12.30
C SER A 75 -6.55 -0.19 -12.64
N ALA A 76 -5.49 -0.33 -11.82
CA ALA A 76 -4.19 0.27 -12.10
C ALA A 76 -3.54 -0.26 -13.39
N PHE A 77 -3.99 -1.41 -13.88
CA PHE A 77 -3.52 -2.02 -15.14
C PHE A 77 -4.32 -1.57 -16.37
N SER A 78 -5.47 -0.93 -16.20
CA SER A 78 -6.19 -0.38 -17.34
C SER A 78 -5.43 0.79 -17.94
N PRO A 79 -5.59 1.09 -19.25
CA PRO A 79 -4.97 2.25 -19.86
C PRO A 79 -5.26 3.55 -19.11
N GLU A 80 -6.50 3.71 -18.67
CA GLU A 80 -6.96 4.87 -17.89
C GLU A 80 -6.30 4.93 -16.52
N GLY A 81 -6.18 3.77 -15.84
CA GLY A 81 -5.53 3.68 -14.52
C GLY A 81 -4.04 3.96 -14.57
N ILE A 82 -3.35 3.46 -15.62
CA ILE A 82 -1.94 3.78 -15.86
C ILE A 82 -1.77 5.29 -16.07
N ASN A 83 -2.60 5.89 -16.91
CA ASN A 83 -2.51 7.33 -17.18
C ASN A 83 -2.85 8.19 -15.96
N ALA A 84 -3.74 7.71 -15.08
CA ALA A 84 -4.16 8.47 -13.91
C ALA A 84 -3.21 8.40 -12.73
N GLY A 85 -2.52 7.27 -12.50
CA GLY A 85 -1.83 7.02 -11.24
C GLY A 85 -0.39 6.53 -11.33
N HIS A 86 0.09 6.09 -12.51
CA HIS A 86 1.43 5.53 -12.61
C HIS A 86 2.51 6.61 -12.53
N ILE A 87 3.42 6.44 -11.58
CA ILE A 87 4.55 7.35 -11.32
C ILE A 87 5.92 6.68 -11.48
N GLY A 88 5.98 5.50 -12.10
CA GLY A 88 7.20 4.72 -12.22
C GLY A 88 7.49 3.86 -10.98
N ALA A 89 6.47 3.50 -10.22
CA ALA A 89 6.60 2.68 -9.02
C ALA A 89 5.92 1.31 -9.17
N TRP A 90 6.53 0.27 -8.58
CA TRP A 90 6.14 -1.14 -8.67
C TRP A 90 6.22 -1.83 -7.33
N ASN A 91 5.31 -2.74 -7.04
CA ASN A 91 5.36 -3.59 -5.85
C ASN A 91 6.19 -4.85 -6.14
N ARG A 92 7.18 -5.13 -5.31
CA ARG A 92 8.12 -6.25 -5.48
C ARG A 92 8.49 -6.86 -4.14
N ASN A 93 9.13 -8.03 -4.21
CA ASN A 93 9.59 -8.78 -3.04
C ASN A 93 8.47 -9.05 -2.03
N VAL A 94 7.32 -9.45 -2.55
CA VAL A 94 6.11 -9.70 -1.78
C VAL A 94 6.24 -10.99 -0.96
N LYS A 95 6.00 -10.90 0.34
CA LYS A 95 6.04 -12.05 1.25
C LYS A 95 5.11 -11.86 2.44
N LYS A 96 4.75 -12.96 3.08
CA LYS A 96 4.05 -12.91 4.36
C LYS A 96 5.01 -12.50 5.48
N SER A 97 4.53 -11.69 6.40
CA SER A 97 5.25 -11.27 7.60
C SER A 97 4.28 -11.26 8.78
N GLY A 98 4.21 -12.37 9.51
CA GLY A 98 3.20 -12.55 10.54
C GLY A 98 1.79 -12.53 9.96
N ASN A 99 0.95 -11.62 10.48
CA ASN A 99 -0.42 -11.40 10.01
C ASN A 99 -0.54 -10.32 8.92
N ARG A 100 0.56 -9.89 8.30
CA ARG A 100 0.60 -8.82 7.29
C ARG A 100 1.31 -9.28 6.03
N ILE A 101 1.12 -8.53 4.96
CA ILE A 101 1.93 -8.64 3.74
C ILE A 101 3.08 -7.64 3.85
N TYR A 102 4.31 -8.11 3.67
CA TYR A 102 5.47 -7.27 3.40
C TYR A 102 5.67 -7.17 1.89
N LEU A 103 5.98 -5.99 1.42
CA LEU A 103 6.42 -5.74 0.05
C LEU A 103 7.34 -4.52 -0.01
N GLU A 104 7.95 -4.31 -1.15
CA GLU A 104 8.80 -3.15 -1.41
C GLU A 104 8.23 -2.37 -2.59
N LYS A 105 8.10 -1.06 -2.44
CA LYS A 105 7.78 -0.17 -3.54
C LYS A 105 9.08 0.27 -4.20
N TRP A 106 9.30 -0.21 -5.40
CA TRP A 106 10.47 0.15 -6.22
C TRP A 106 10.09 1.31 -7.12
N VAL A 107 10.66 2.47 -6.86
CA VAL A 107 10.39 3.72 -7.56
C VAL A 107 11.56 4.03 -8.47
N ASP A 108 11.37 3.98 -9.78
CA ASP A 108 12.32 4.45 -10.76
C ASP A 108 12.44 5.97 -10.65
N VAL A 109 13.56 6.46 -10.15
CA VAL A 109 13.76 7.88 -9.82
C VAL A 109 13.55 8.76 -11.05
N SER A 110 14.19 8.41 -12.17
CA SER A 110 14.08 9.19 -13.41
C SER A 110 12.64 9.27 -13.92
N LYS A 111 11.89 8.16 -13.78
CA LYS A 111 10.48 8.12 -14.20
C LYS A 111 9.58 8.92 -13.27
N ALA A 112 9.83 8.84 -11.97
CA ALA A 112 9.09 9.62 -10.98
C ALA A 112 9.28 11.14 -11.18
N GLU A 113 10.48 11.59 -11.56
CA GLU A 113 10.77 12.99 -11.84
C GLU A 113 9.97 13.58 -13.00
N GLU A 114 9.46 12.76 -13.92
CA GLU A 114 8.66 13.21 -15.07
C GLU A 114 7.27 13.73 -14.70
N SER A 115 6.74 13.36 -13.51
CA SER A 115 5.39 13.72 -13.08
C SER A 115 5.39 14.57 -11.80
N PRO A 116 4.39 15.46 -11.62
CA PRO A 116 4.25 16.21 -10.37
C PRO A 116 4.11 15.31 -9.14
N GLY A 117 3.29 14.24 -9.23
CA GLY A 117 3.09 13.29 -8.13
C GLY A 117 4.35 12.49 -7.79
N GLY A 118 5.10 12.06 -8.80
CA GLY A 118 6.38 11.39 -8.58
C GLY A 118 7.41 12.30 -7.89
N ARG A 119 7.53 13.55 -8.32
CA ARG A 119 8.39 14.54 -7.64
C ARG A 119 7.97 14.77 -6.19
N GLU A 120 6.68 14.90 -5.93
CA GLU A 120 6.17 15.05 -4.56
C GLU A 120 6.54 13.83 -3.68
N LEU A 121 6.43 12.61 -4.20
CA LEU A 121 6.87 11.41 -3.49
C LEU A 121 8.36 11.47 -3.16
N LEU A 122 9.21 11.81 -4.14
CA LEU A 122 10.65 11.91 -3.93
C LEU A 122 11.00 12.98 -2.89
N GLU A 123 10.33 14.14 -2.91
CA GLU A 123 10.49 15.20 -1.91
C GLU A 123 10.05 14.75 -0.51
N ARG A 124 8.91 14.03 -0.40
CA ARG A 124 8.41 13.49 0.86
C ARG A 124 9.40 12.49 1.46
N VAL A 125 9.94 11.59 0.65
CA VAL A 125 10.94 10.63 1.08
C VAL A 125 12.22 11.32 1.53
N ALA A 126 12.72 12.29 0.75
CA ALA A 126 13.90 13.07 1.14
C ALA A 126 13.70 13.81 2.46
N ALA A 127 12.50 14.34 2.72
CA ALA A 127 12.17 14.98 4.00
C ALA A 127 12.19 13.96 5.17
N ILE A 128 11.63 12.77 4.96
CA ILE A 128 11.67 11.68 5.95
C ILE A 128 13.12 11.26 6.24
N GLU A 129 13.95 11.09 5.21
CA GLU A 129 15.38 10.74 5.35
C GLU A 129 16.17 11.80 6.15
N ARG A 130 15.83 13.07 6.01
CA ARG A 130 16.43 14.17 6.80
C ARG A 130 15.92 14.23 8.25
N GLY A 131 14.84 13.50 8.56
CA GLY A 131 14.17 13.54 9.87
C GLY A 131 13.27 14.76 10.06
N ASP A 132 12.79 15.36 8.96
CA ASP A 132 11.83 16.46 9.00
C ASP A 132 10.48 15.94 9.55
N ASP A 133 9.74 16.82 10.23
CA ASP A 133 8.39 16.51 10.72
C ASP A 133 7.38 16.67 9.57
N VAL A 134 7.20 15.58 8.82
CA VAL A 134 6.28 15.52 7.68
C VAL A 134 5.26 14.39 7.88
N PRO A 135 4.06 14.48 7.26
CA PRO A 135 3.08 13.42 7.33
C PRO A 135 3.65 12.08 6.82
N PRO A 136 3.31 10.97 7.47
CA PRO A 136 3.75 9.64 7.04
C PRO A 136 3.20 9.29 5.67
N ILE A 137 3.91 8.41 4.96
CA ILE A 137 3.42 7.81 3.72
C ILE A 137 2.58 6.59 4.10
N HIS A 138 1.35 6.55 3.63
CA HIS A 138 0.44 5.42 3.80
C HIS A 138 0.45 4.51 2.57
N THR A 139 -0.14 3.34 2.72
CA THR A 139 -0.33 2.37 1.64
C THR A 139 -1.76 1.81 1.68
N SER A 140 -2.28 1.40 0.53
CA SER A 140 -3.62 0.83 0.45
C SER A 140 -3.74 -0.16 -0.71
N VAL A 141 -4.14 -1.39 -0.37
CA VAL A 141 -4.39 -2.45 -1.36
C VAL A 141 -5.74 -2.25 -2.04
N ALA A 142 -5.77 -2.46 -3.34
CA ALA A 142 -6.98 -2.69 -4.11
C ALA A 142 -7.03 -4.13 -4.60
N ALA A 143 -8.19 -4.75 -4.47
CA ALA A 143 -8.45 -6.12 -4.90
C ALA A 143 -9.83 -6.24 -5.53
N PHE A 144 -9.98 -7.17 -6.47
CA PHE A 144 -11.28 -7.62 -6.95
C PHE A 144 -11.80 -8.71 -6.03
N LEU A 145 -12.96 -8.50 -5.44
CA LEU A 145 -13.53 -9.40 -4.43
C LEU A 145 -15.06 -9.42 -4.47
N ASP A 146 -15.63 -10.49 -3.92
CA ASP A 146 -17.03 -10.54 -3.53
C ASP A 146 -17.16 -10.24 -2.04
N GLN A 147 -18.25 -9.57 -1.67
CA GLN A 147 -18.65 -9.36 -0.29
C GLN A 147 -19.59 -10.48 0.14
N LEU A 148 -19.13 -11.33 1.07
CA LEU A 148 -19.93 -12.44 1.60
C LEU A 148 -20.56 -12.05 2.93
N GLU A 149 -21.73 -12.65 3.22
CA GLU A 149 -22.37 -12.55 4.53
C GLU A 149 -21.46 -13.12 5.62
N PRO A 150 -21.19 -12.37 6.70
CA PRO A 150 -20.41 -12.87 7.82
C PRO A 150 -21.21 -13.87 8.65
N ASN A 151 -20.55 -14.89 9.16
CA ASN A 151 -21.11 -15.77 10.17
C ASN A 151 -21.17 -15.05 11.55
N GLU A 152 -21.71 -15.70 12.57
CA GLU A 152 -21.91 -15.11 13.90
C GLU A 152 -20.57 -14.66 14.54
N GLN A 153 -19.52 -15.47 14.43
CA GLN A 153 -18.19 -15.11 14.95
C GLN A 153 -17.58 -13.92 14.22
N GLN A 154 -17.75 -13.86 12.91
CA GLN A 154 -17.25 -12.77 12.08
C GLN A 154 -18.02 -11.47 12.34
N ARG A 155 -19.35 -11.54 12.54
CA ARG A 155 -20.14 -10.36 12.97
C ARG A 155 -19.70 -9.84 14.34
N ALA A 156 -19.30 -10.71 15.25
CA ALA A 156 -18.79 -10.31 16.55
C ALA A 156 -17.49 -9.49 16.47
N THR A 157 -16.76 -9.54 15.37
CA THR A 157 -15.60 -8.67 15.12
C THR A 157 -15.97 -7.25 14.65
N GLY A 158 -17.25 -6.99 14.40
CA GLY A 158 -17.73 -5.75 13.81
C GLY A 158 -17.75 -5.73 12.28
N ALA A 159 -17.61 -6.89 11.64
CA ALA A 159 -17.65 -6.99 10.19
C ALA A 159 -19.08 -6.92 9.65
N ASP A 160 -19.29 -6.06 8.66
CA ASP A 160 -20.52 -5.99 7.88
C ASP A 160 -20.53 -7.02 6.74
N TRP A 161 -19.34 -7.37 6.23
CA TRP A 161 -19.12 -8.36 5.18
C TRP A 161 -17.74 -9.02 5.32
N VAL A 162 -17.54 -10.13 4.61
CA VAL A 162 -16.26 -10.86 4.57
C VAL A 162 -15.73 -10.87 3.15
N ALA A 163 -14.46 -10.55 2.98
CA ALA A 163 -13.82 -10.56 1.67
C ALA A 163 -13.63 -11.98 1.13
N LYS A 164 -14.11 -12.23 -0.10
CA LYS A 164 -13.69 -13.34 -0.94
C LYS A 164 -12.89 -12.78 -2.09
N ILE A 165 -11.57 -12.81 -1.98
CA ILE A 165 -10.67 -12.21 -2.95
C ILE A 165 -10.61 -13.08 -4.21
N HIS A 166 -10.71 -12.46 -5.38
CA HIS A 166 -10.47 -13.10 -6.68
C HIS A 166 -9.07 -12.83 -7.19
N SER A 167 -8.63 -11.57 -7.10
CA SER A 167 -7.28 -11.15 -7.49
C SER A 167 -6.87 -9.84 -6.80
N MET A 168 -5.57 -9.66 -6.65
CA MET A 168 -4.99 -8.38 -6.25
C MET A 168 -4.82 -7.51 -7.49
N ASP A 169 -5.10 -6.22 -7.37
CA ASP A 169 -4.89 -5.25 -8.45
C ASP A 169 -3.61 -4.44 -8.23
N HIS A 170 -3.49 -3.77 -7.10
CA HIS A 170 -2.33 -2.95 -6.77
C HIS A 170 -2.22 -2.69 -5.27
N ASP A 171 -1.09 -2.12 -4.85
CA ASP A 171 -0.93 -1.51 -3.54
C ASP A 171 -0.42 -0.08 -3.73
N ALA A 172 -1.31 0.88 -3.52
CA ALA A 172 -1.09 2.29 -3.78
C ALA A 172 -0.18 2.96 -2.75
N ILE A 173 0.48 4.04 -3.15
CA ILE A 173 1.18 4.99 -2.29
C ILE A 173 0.21 6.13 -1.99
N LEU A 174 0.01 6.48 -0.72
CA LEU A 174 -0.88 7.55 -0.30
C LEU A 174 -0.09 8.64 0.42
N LEU A 175 -0.09 9.87 -0.12
CA LEU A 175 0.60 11.03 0.46
C LEU A 175 -0.34 11.97 1.22
N HIS A 176 -1.61 12.01 0.84
CA HIS A 176 -2.62 12.94 1.37
C HIS A 176 -3.83 12.24 2.00
N GLU A 177 -3.89 10.92 1.88
CA GLU A 177 -4.98 10.10 2.38
C GLU A 177 -4.47 9.13 3.44
N VAL A 178 -5.31 8.81 4.40
CA VAL A 178 -5.05 7.75 5.38
C VAL A 178 -5.57 6.44 4.82
N GLY A 179 -4.75 5.39 4.82
CA GLY A 179 -5.18 4.05 4.43
C GLY A 179 -6.25 3.50 5.38
N ALA A 180 -7.04 2.53 4.90
CA ALA A 180 -8.06 1.85 5.71
C ALA A 180 -7.46 1.09 6.92
N ALA A 181 -6.21 0.64 6.80
CA ALA A 181 -5.38 0.18 7.91
C ALA A 181 -4.25 1.18 8.13
N THR A 182 -3.92 1.45 9.38
CA THR A 182 -3.02 2.55 9.77
C THR A 182 -1.67 2.04 10.31
N PRO A 183 -0.67 2.93 10.47
CA PRO A 183 0.59 2.58 11.11
C PRO A 183 0.45 1.96 12.51
N GLU A 184 -0.57 2.36 13.28
CA GLU A 184 -0.87 1.76 14.59
C GLU A 184 -1.31 0.29 14.47
N GLN A 185 -1.88 -0.09 13.34
CA GLN A 185 -2.19 -1.48 12.96
C GLN A 185 -1.00 -2.18 12.29
N GLY A 186 0.15 -1.49 12.20
CA GLY A 186 1.40 -2.00 11.68
C GLY A 186 1.48 -1.98 10.14
N VAL A 187 0.75 -1.10 9.48
CA VAL A 187 0.70 -0.92 8.02
C VAL A 187 1.34 0.41 7.64
N GLY A 188 1.99 0.46 6.49
CA GLY A 188 2.59 1.68 5.94
C GLY A 188 4.06 1.52 5.51
N LEU A 189 4.64 2.63 5.14
CA LEU A 189 6.03 2.81 4.71
C LEU A 189 6.91 3.28 5.85
#